data_3e9e6c8aeea1ca57b314c202b9af356b
#
_entry.id   3e9e6c8aeea1ca57b314c202b9af356b
#
_cell.length_a   1.000
_cell.length_b   1.000
_cell.length_c   1.000
_cell.angle_alpha   90.00
_cell.angle_beta   90.00
_cell.angle_gamma   90.00
#
_symmetry.space_group_name_H-M   'P 1'
#
loop_
_entity.id
_entity.type
_entity.pdbx_description
1 polymer ?
#
loop_
_entity_poly.entity_id
_entity_poly.type
_entity_poly.pdbx_seq_one_letter_code
_entity_poly.pdbx_strand_id
1 'polypeptide(L)'
;MEELLARAVAAKRGYLLLDYDGTLVPIAARPDLARPGQELVELLARLAGMPGWRVAVVSGRTVAELRRLLPVPGLYLVGVHGAERATPGEGVECTGDPAFREALRRLVRAAGELARPEEGFVLEDKGVALALHYRQAAPSRAAEVGRGFLRLARACLPAGTWRLLAGKKILEIRPAGTDKGGAVAGLLAGYPGALALYFGDDVTDEDAFRTVRRLGGIGVLVSPVARPTAASYRLDNPSRVQEFLAEMLTRRAGMGGGGRSLLTCEHKARGDGGTG
;
A
#
# COMPACT_ATOMS: atom_id res chain seq x y z
N MET A 1 19.66 10.44 -2.46
CA MET A 1 18.37 10.38 -3.21
C MET A 1 18.61 10.24 -4.71
N GLU A 2 19.54 10.98 -5.30
CA GLU A 2 19.89 10.84 -6.74
C GLU A 2 20.36 9.43 -7.12
N GLU A 3 21.14 8.76 -6.28
CA GLU A 3 21.54 7.36 -6.49
C GLU A 3 20.32 6.40 -6.55
N LEU A 4 19.35 6.57 -5.64
CA LEU A 4 18.12 5.76 -5.65
C LEU A 4 17.34 5.97 -6.95
N LEU A 5 17.22 7.24 -7.37
CA LEU A 5 16.55 7.61 -8.61
C LEU A 5 17.26 7.01 -9.84
N ALA A 6 18.59 7.10 -9.90
CA ALA A 6 19.38 6.52 -10.98
C ALA A 6 19.18 4.98 -11.05
N ARG A 7 19.17 4.27 -9.91
CA ARG A 7 18.89 2.83 -9.85
C ARG A 7 17.47 2.50 -10.35
N ALA A 8 16.46 3.28 -9.91
CA ALA A 8 15.08 3.09 -10.34
C ALA A 8 14.91 3.33 -11.85
N VAL A 9 15.58 4.36 -12.38
CA VAL A 9 15.54 4.68 -13.82
C VAL A 9 16.22 3.60 -14.65
N ALA A 10 17.38 3.08 -14.23
CA ALA A 10 18.14 2.06 -14.94
C ALA A 10 17.50 0.65 -14.89
N ALA A 11 16.65 0.36 -13.91
CA ALA A 11 16.06 -0.96 -13.73
C ALA A 11 15.08 -1.29 -14.86
N LYS A 12 15.32 -2.38 -15.59
CA LYS A 12 14.41 -2.87 -16.65
C LYS A 12 13.09 -3.37 -16.08
N ARG A 13 13.12 -3.97 -14.89
CA ARG A 13 11.94 -4.49 -14.17
C ARG A 13 11.94 -3.96 -12.76
N GLY A 14 10.80 -3.49 -12.29
CA GLY A 14 10.69 -2.96 -10.95
C GLY A 14 9.31 -3.18 -10.34
N TYR A 15 9.25 -3.02 -9.03
CA TYR A 15 8.03 -3.05 -8.26
C TYR A 15 8.01 -1.87 -7.29
N LEU A 16 7.12 -0.91 -7.53
CA LEU A 16 6.80 0.14 -6.58
C LEU A 16 5.78 -0.39 -5.58
N LEU A 17 6.14 -0.38 -4.32
CA LEU A 17 5.33 -0.85 -3.20
C LEU A 17 5.12 0.36 -2.29
N LEU A 18 3.92 0.88 -2.22
CA LEU A 18 3.61 2.19 -1.65
C LEU A 18 2.61 2.03 -0.51
N ASP A 19 2.95 2.45 0.70
CA ASP A 19 1.95 2.68 1.71
C ASP A 19 1.10 3.90 1.35
N TYR A 20 -0.11 4.01 1.94
CA TYR A 20 -1.06 5.06 1.59
C TYR A 20 -1.03 6.24 2.57
N ASP A 21 -1.45 6.02 3.82
CA ASP A 21 -1.59 7.07 4.82
C ASP A 21 -0.24 7.48 5.40
N GLY A 22 0.16 8.74 5.27
CA GLY A 22 1.49 9.22 5.69
C GLY A 22 2.57 9.06 4.62
N THR A 23 2.31 8.30 3.56
CA THR A 23 3.25 7.99 2.48
C THR A 23 2.83 8.59 1.14
N LEU A 24 1.67 8.25 0.63
CA LEU A 24 1.11 8.84 -0.61
C LEU A 24 0.29 10.09 -0.33
N VAL A 25 -0.39 10.14 0.81
CA VAL A 25 -1.18 11.28 1.27
C VAL A 25 -0.81 11.64 2.71
N PRO A 26 -0.94 12.90 3.13
CA PRO A 26 -0.70 13.28 4.52
C PRO A 26 -1.65 12.55 5.48
N ILE A 27 -1.15 12.25 6.69
CA ILE A 27 -2.00 11.73 7.78
C ILE A 27 -3.06 12.78 8.11
N ALA A 28 -4.33 12.37 8.08
CA ALA A 28 -5.46 13.20 8.44
C ALA A 28 -5.98 12.88 9.86
N ALA A 29 -6.76 13.80 10.44
CA ALA A 29 -7.38 13.60 11.75
C ALA A 29 -8.39 12.41 11.75
N ARG A 30 -9.00 12.14 10.60
CA ARG A 30 -9.92 11.02 10.36
C ARG A 30 -9.57 10.36 9.03
N PRO A 31 -9.70 9.03 8.91
CA PRO A 31 -9.36 8.30 7.69
C PRO A 31 -10.12 8.76 6.44
N ASP A 32 -11.39 9.17 6.58
CA ASP A 32 -12.23 9.65 5.48
C ASP A 32 -11.77 11.00 4.89
N LEU A 33 -10.95 11.75 5.62
CA LEU A 33 -10.36 13.02 5.18
C LEU A 33 -9.02 12.84 4.43
N ALA A 34 -8.36 11.71 4.55
CA ALA A 34 -7.10 11.42 3.84
C ALA A 34 -7.41 10.98 2.40
N ARG A 35 -7.72 11.94 1.54
CA ARG A 35 -8.07 11.73 0.14
C ARG A 35 -6.93 12.12 -0.79
N PRO A 36 -6.71 11.37 -1.89
CA PRO A 36 -5.70 11.75 -2.87
C PRO A 36 -6.19 12.96 -3.69
N GLY A 37 -5.27 13.83 -4.06
CA GLY A 37 -5.51 14.80 -5.12
C GLY A 37 -5.57 14.13 -6.49
N GLN A 38 -6.19 14.79 -7.47
CA GLN A 38 -6.30 14.30 -8.84
C GLN A 38 -4.92 14.02 -9.45
N GLU A 39 -3.94 14.88 -9.20
CA GLU A 39 -2.56 14.73 -9.68
C GLU A 39 -1.90 13.43 -9.23
N LEU A 40 -2.15 13.00 -7.98
CA LEU A 40 -1.63 11.72 -7.47
C LEU A 40 -2.29 10.53 -8.19
N VAL A 41 -3.60 10.59 -8.43
CA VAL A 41 -4.32 9.52 -9.15
C VAL A 41 -3.78 9.39 -10.58
N GLU A 42 -3.57 10.50 -11.28
CA GLU A 42 -2.98 10.52 -12.62
C GLU A 42 -1.54 10.02 -12.66
N LEU A 43 -0.72 10.41 -11.67
CA LEU A 43 0.64 9.91 -11.51
C LEU A 43 0.66 8.39 -11.34
N LEU A 44 -0.18 7.85 -10.45
CA LEU A 44 -0.29 6.41 -10.22
C LEU A 44 -0.79 5.67 -11.46
N ALA A 45 -1.72 6.24 -12.23
CA ALA A 45 -2.19 5.66 -13.48
C ALA A 45 -1.05 5.55 -14.53
N ARG A 46 -0.24 6.59 -14.66
CA ARG A 46 0.94 6.59 -15.55
C ARG A 46 1.99 5.58 -15.08
N LEU A 47 2.25 5.49 -13.79
CA LEU A 47 3.18 4.51 -13.22
C LEU A 47 2.69 3.07 -13.39
N ALA A 48 1.40 2.80 -13.19
CA ALA A 48 0.80 1.48 -13.40
C ALA A 48 0.87 1.02 -14.87
N GLY A 49 0.86 1.96 -15.82
CA GLY A 49 1.06 1.70 -17.25
C GLY A 49 2.51 1.60 -17.71
N MET A 50 3.49 1.76 -16.82
CA MET A 50 4.91 1.81 -17.18
C MET A 50 5.45 0.42 -17.52
N PRO A 51 6.03 0.21 -18.72
CA PRO A 51 6.55 -1.10 -19.11
C PRO A 51 7.62 -1.63 -18.16
N GLY A 52 7.48 -2.91 -17.80
CA GLY A 52 8.43 -3.59 -16.90
C GLY A 52 8.29 -3.23 -15.43
N TRP A 53 7.32 -2.38 -15.06
CA TRP A 53 7.07 -2.02 -13.67
C TRP A 53 5.67 -2.45 -13.22
N ARG A 54 5.58 -2.80 -11.95
CA ARG A 54 4.30 -3.02 -11.24
C ARG A 54 4.19 -2.02 -10.12
N VAL A 55 2.96 -1.63 -9.81
CA VAL A 55 2.67 -0.72 -8.70
C VAL A 55 1.67 -1.38 -7.76
N ALA A 56 2.01 -1.45 -6.49
CA ALA A 56 1.12 -1.91 -5.43
C ALA A 56 0.94 -0.84 -4.36
N VAL A 57 -0.29 -0.69 -3.87
CA VAL A 57 -0.58 0.06 -2.65
C VAL A 57 -0.82 -0.93 -1.52
N VAL A 58 -0.07 -0.79 -0.40
CA VAL A 58 -0.06 -1.71 0.74
C VAL A 58 -0.46 -0.94 1.99
N SER A 59 -1.68 -1.15 2.49
CA SER A 59 -2.29 -0.28 3.51
C SER A 59 -3.00 -1.06 4.62
N GLY A 60 -3.29 -0.38 5.74
CA GLY A 60 -4.24 -0.82 6.76
C GLY A 60 -5.70 -0.62 6.38
N ARG A 61 -5.99 0.13 5.30
CA ARG A 61 -7.33 0.29 4.72
C ARG A 61 -7.79 -0.99 4.04
N THR A 62 -9.09 -1.16 3.88
CA THR A 62 -9.65 -2.25 3.08
C THR A 62 -9.36 -2.04 1.58
N VAL A 63 -9.30 -3.13 0.81
CA VAL A 63 -9.20 -3.04 -0.66
C VAL A 63 -10.37 -2.26 -1.27
N ALA A 64 -11.57 -2.39 -0.69
CA ALA A 64 -12.74 -1.65 -1.14
C ALA A 64 -12.57 -0.13 -0.98
N GLU A 65 -11.98 0.32 0.13
CA GLU A 65 -11.65 1.74 0.33
C GLU A 65 -10.55 2.20 -0.62
N LEU A 66 -9.48 1.42 -0.78
CA LEU A 66 -8.40 1.75 -1.70
C LEU A 66 -8.90 1.87 -3.15
N ARG A 67 -9.80 0.99 -3.60
CA ARG A 67 -10.43 1.10 -4.94
C ARG A 67 -11.24 2.37 -5.13
N ARG A 68 -11.94 2.84 -4.08
CA ARG A 68 -12.68 4.13 -4.13
C ARG A 68 -11.75 5.33 -4.14
N LEU A 69 -10.67 5.28 -3.37
CA LEU A 69 -9.71 6.38 -3.27
C LEU A 69 -8.80 6.45 -4.49
N LEU A 70 -8.41 5.32 -5.03
CA LEU A 70 -7.48 5.17 -6.14
C LEU A 70 -8.15 4.36 -7.26
N PRO A 71 -9.06 4.94 -8.04
CA PRO A 71 -9.74 4.26 -9.15
C PRO A 71 -8.80 4.14 -10.36
N VAL A 72 -7.65 3.53 -10.17
CA VAL A 72 -6.58 3.39 -11.17
C VAL A 72 -6.49 1.93 -11.62
N PRO A 73 -6.78 1.63 -12.90
CA PRO A 73 -6.55 0.31 -13.46
C PRO A 73 -5.06 -0.08 -13.39
N GLY A 74 -4.78 -1.36 -13.19
CA GLY A 74 -3.39 -1.87 -13.16
C GLY A 74 -2.70 -1.79 -11.79
N LEU A 75 -3.32 -1.20 -10.76
CA LEU A 75 -2.78 -1.26 -9.40
C LEU A 75 -3.02 -2.61 -8.74
N TYR A 76 -1.99 -3.15 -8.12
CA TYR A 76 -2.11 -4.20 -7.12
C TYR A 76 -2.50 -3.54 -5.78
N LEU A 77 -3.49 -4.07 -5.11
CA LEU A 77 -3.93 -3.54 -3.82
C LEU A 77 -3.78 -4.58 -2.72
N VAL A 78 -3.21 -4.16 -1.61
CA VAL A 78 -3.11 -4.96 -0.40
C VAL A 78 -3.75 -4.16 0.71
N GLY A 79 -4.85 -4.68 1.23
CA GLY A 79 -5.62 -4.10 2.32
C GLY A 79 -5.41 -4.83 3.64
N VAL A 80 -5.85 -4.19 4.72
CA VAL A 80 -5.87 -4.70 6.09
C VAL A 80 -4.52 -5.35 6.45
N HIS A 81 -3.41 -4.59 6.19
CA HIS A 81 -2.04 -5.03 6.46
C HIS A 81 -1.66 -6.39 5.84
N GLY A 82 -2.27 -6.78 4.72
CA GLY A 82 -1.98 -8.05 4.04
C GLY A 82 -3.09 -9.10 4.16
N ALA A 83 -4.16 -8.83 4.91
CA ALA A 83 -5.30 -9.74 5.03
C ALA A 83 -6.21 -9.75 3.79
N GLU A 84 -6.19 -8.68 3.01
CA GLU A 84 -6.88 -8.57 1.72
C GLU A 84 -5.88 -8.33 0.60
N ARG A 85 -6.15 -8.90 -0.57
CA ARG A 85 -5.30 -8.73 -1.75
C ARG A 85 -6.17 -8.67 -3.00
N ALA A 86 -5.82 -7.79 -3.93
CA ALA A 86 -6.43 -7.73 -5.25
C ALA A 86 -5.35 -7.49 -6.30
N THR A 87 -5.31 -8.34 -7.30
CA THR A 87 -4.54 -8.15 -8.53
C THR A 87 -5.37 -7.41 -9.58
N PRO A 88 -4.72 -6.71 -10.52
CA PRO A 88 -5.45 -6.02 -11.59
C PRO A 88 -6.37 -6.96 -12.37
N GLY A 89 -7.65 -6.60 -12.49
CA GLY A 89 -8.65 -7.39 -13.21
C GLY A 89 -9.27 -8.55 -12.42
N GLU A 90 -8.80 -8.81 -11.20
CA GLU A 90 -9.28 -9.91 -10.37
C GLU A 90 -10.14 -9.43 -9.19
N GLY A 91 -10.82 -10.37 -8.55
CA GLY A 91 -11.58 -10.15 -7.32
C GLY A 91 -10.67 -9.82 -6.12
N VAL A 92 -11.29 -9.71 -4.95
CA VAL A 92 -10.56 -9.57 -3.69
C VAL A 92 -10.38 -10.95 -3.07
N GLU A 93 -9.13 -11.32 -2.88
CA GLU A 93 -8.75 -12.49 -2.09
C GLU A 93 -8.58 -12.08 -0.64
N CYS A 94 -9.21 -12.82 0.28
CA CYS A 94 -9.05 -12.62 1.71
C CYS A 94 -8.24 -13.75 2.31
N THR A 95 -7.15 -13.40 3.00
CA THR A 95 -6.42 -14.35 3.84
C THR A 95 -7.22 -14.65 5.10
N GLY A 96 -7.07 -15.87 5.60
CA GLY A 96 -7.69 -16.31 6.84
C GLY A 96 -8.71 -17.40 6.65
N ASP A 97 -8.79 -18.27 7.66
CA ASP A 97 -9.73 -19.38 7.76
C ASP A 97 -11.17 -18.85 7.72
N PRO A 98 -12.09 -19.46 6.96
CA PRO A 98 -13.52 -19.18 7.06
C PRO A 98 -14.06 -19.25 8.49
N ALA A 99 -13.57 -20.17 9.33
CA ALA A 99 -13.92 -20.26 10.74
C ALA A 99 -13.51 -19.01 11.55
N PHE A 100 -12.35 -18.42 11.24
CA PHE A 100 -11.94 -17.15 11.84
C PHE A 100 -12.90 -16.02 11.49
N ARG A 101 -13.31 -15.89 10.21
CA ARG A 101 -14.26 -14.85 9.78
C ARG A 101 -15.64 -15.01 10.43
N GLU A 102 -16.10 -16.24 10.61
CA GLU A 102 -17.35 -16.50 11.34
C GLU A 102 -17.22 -16.11 12.83
N ALA A 103 -16.11 -16.46 13.46
CA ALA A 103 -15.82 -16.08 14.83
C ALA A 103 -15.68 -14.54 14.97
N LEU A 104 -15.10 -13.86 13.99
CA LEU A 104 -14.97 -12.40 13.94
C LEU A 104 -16.35 -11.72 13.90
N ARG A 105 -17.31 -12.24 13.11
CA ARG A 105 -18.69 -11.72 13.10
C ARG A 105 -19.37 -11.81 14.47
N ARG A 106 -19.09 -12.84 15.27
CA ARG A 106 -19.58 -12.93 16.66
C ARG A 106 -18.91 -11.86 17.54
N LEU A 107 -17.61 -11.65 17.36
CA LEU A 107 -16.88 -10.60 18.07
C LEU A 107 -17.40 -9.20 17.72
N VAL A 108 -17.69 -8.92 16.45
CA VAL A 108 -18.26 -7.62 16.01
C VAL A 108 -19.56 -7.33 16.76
N ARG A 109 -20.48 -8.29 16.83
CA ARG A 109 -21.75 -8.12 17.57
C ARG A 109 -21.52 -7.85 19.07
N ALA A 110 -20.70 -8.67 19.71
CA ALA A 110 -20.43 -8.52 21.15
C ALA A 110 -19.68 -7.22 21.47
N ALA A 111 -18.78 -6.79 20.60
CA ALA A 111 -18.06 -5.54 20.77
C ALA A 111 -18.96 -4.30 20.55
N GLY A 112 -19.99 -4.42 19.69
CA GLY A 112 -20.98 -3.36 19.48
C GLY A 112 -21.78 -3.01 20.73
N GLU A 113 -22.05 -4.00 21.57
CA GLU A 113 -22.72 -3.78 22.88
C GLU A 113 -21.79 -3.11 23.90
N LEU A 114 -20.48 -3.33 23.78
CA LEU A 114 -19.48 -2.81 24.70
C LEU A 114 -19.02 -1.38 24.35
N ALA A 115 -18.79 -1.12 23.06
CA ALA A 115 -18.17 0.12 22.56
C ALA A 115 -19.26 1.05 22.00
N ARG A 116 -19.81 1.90 22.85
CA ARG A 116 -20.90 2.80 22.49
C ARG A 116 -20.39 4.07 21.79
N PRO A 117 -20.94 4.44 20.62
CA PRO A 117 -20.52 5.64 19.89
C PRO A 117 -20.64 6.94 20.70
N GLU A 118 -21.69 7.07 21.52
CA GLU A 118 -21.93 8.23 22.39
C GLU A 118 -20.86 8.43 23.47
N GLU A 119 -20.09 7.39 23.78
CA GLU A 119 -18.94 7.44 24.70
C GLU A 119 -17.60 7.72 23.99
N GLY A 120 -17.62 8.02 22.68
CA GLY A 120 -16.44 8.35 21.87
C GLY A 120 -15.70 7.14 21.31
N PHE A 121 -16.38 5.97 21.21
CA PHE A 121 -15.86 4.78 20.55
C PHE A 121 -16.39 4.67 19.14
N VAL A 122 -15.54 4.16 18.22
CA VAL A 122 -15.96 3.75 16.88
C VAL A 122 -15.45 2.34 16.62
N LEU A 123 -16.34 1.41 16.29
CA LEU A 123 -15.99 0.09 15.79
C LEU A 123 -15.97 0.13 14.27
N GLU A 124 -14.87 -0.33 13.71
CA GLU A 124 -14.68 -0.47 12.27
C GLU A 124 -14.55 -1.96 11.92
N ASP A 125 -15.61 -2.51 11.35
CA ASP A 125 -15.62 -3.87 10.82
C ASP A 125 -15.04 -3.85 9.40
N LYS A 126 -13.84 -4.44 9.23
CA LYS A 126 -13.15 -4.59 7.94
C LYS A 126 -13.44 -5.93 7.26
N GLY A 127 -14.40 -6.73 7.77
CA GLY A 127 -14.74 -8.06 7.27
C GLY A 127 -13.72 -9.15 7.63
N VAL A 128 -12.43 -8.84 7.62
CA VAL A 128 -11.31 -9.74 8.00
C VAL A 128 -10.54 -9.28 9.23
N ALA A 129 -10.86 -8.09 9.75
CA ALA A 129 -10.31 -7.51 10.97
C ALA A 129 -11.36 -6.65 11.65
N LEU A 130 -11.18 -6.36 12.94
CA LEU A 130 -12.03 -5.47 13.71
C LEU A 130 -11.18 -4.46 14.47
N ALA A 131 -11.41 -3.17 14.21
CA ALA A 131 -10.72 -2.09 14.88
C ALA A 131 -11.65 -1.35 15.85
N LEU A 132 -11.15 -1.10 17.07
CA LEU A 132 -11.76 -0.27 18.08
C LEU A 132 -11.00 1.04 18.17
N HIS A 133 -11.59 2.12 17.67
CA HIS A 133 -11.08 3.46 17.82
C HIS A 133 -11.62 4.10 19.10
N TYR A 134 -10.74 4.73 19.90
CA TYR A 134 -11.09 5.33 21.18
C TYR A 134 -10.47 6.74 21.37
N ARG A 135 -10.26 7.45 20.24
CA ARG A 135 -9.61 8.77 20.27
C ARG A 135 -10.42 9.81 21.04
N GLN A 136 -11.75 9.72 20.97
CA GLN A 136 -12.68 10.66 21.60
C GLN A 136 -13.18 10.19 22.98
N ALA A 137 -12.83 8.96 23.37
CA ALA A 137 -13.26 8.40 24.65
C ALA A 137 -12.44 8.94 25.82
N ALA A 138 -13.08 9.06 26.98
CA ALA A 138 -12.39 9.37 28.24
C ALA A 138 -11.34 8.30 28.59
N PRO A 139 -10.15 8.65 29.09
CA PRO A 139 -9.05 7.68 29.32
C PRO A 139 -9.44 6.49 30.19
N SER A 140 -10.22 6.69 31.26
CA SER A 140 -10.69 5.62 32.13
C SER A 140 -11.60 4.64 31.42
N ARG A 141 -12.57 5.16 30.63
CA ARG A 141 -13.48 4.34 29.81
C ARG A 141 -12.72 3.63 28.69
N ALA A 142 -11.79 4.31 28.03
CA ALA A 142 -10.93 3.68 27.01
C ALA A 142 -10.16 2.47 27.56
N ALA A 143 -9.61 2.58 28.76
CA ALA A 143 -8.92 1.47 29.41
C ALA A 143 -9.86 0.30 29.79
N GLU A 144 -11.07 0.61 30.26
CA GLU A 144 -12.09 -0.40 30.62
C GLU A 144 -12.61 -1.14 29.38
N VAL A 145 -13.07 -0.39 28.37
CA VAL A 145 -13.60 -0.94 27.12
C VAL A 145 -12.52 -1.69 26.35
N GLY A 146 -11.28 -1.19 26.31
CA GLY A 146 -10.16 -1.89 25.70
C GLY A 146 -9.87 -3.24 26.35
N ARG A 147 -9.92 -3.35 27.69
CA ARG A 147 -9.80 -4.65 28.39
C ARG A 147 -10.99 -5.57 28.08
N GLY A 148 -12.22 -5.01 28.02
CA GLY A 148 -13.43 -5.74 27.63
C GLY A 148 -13.32 -6.30 26.21
N PHE A 149 -12.88 -5.47 25.27
CA PHE A 149 -12.66 -5.84 23.87
C PHE A 149 -11.69 -7.02 23.74
N LEU A 150 -10.58 -6.99 24.48
CA LEU A 150 -9.62 -8.10 24.49
C LEU A 150 -10.18 -9.38 25.13
N ARG A 151 -10.99 -9.27 26.19
CA ARG A 151 -11.68 -10.43 26.77
C ARG A 151 -12.64 -11.07 25.77
N LEU A 152 -13.44 -10.24 25.06
CA LEU A 152 -14.34 -10.71 24.02
C LEU A 152 -13.58 -11.38 22.86
N ALA A 153 -12.46 -10.79 22.43
CA ALA A 153 -11.62 -11.40 21.40
C ALA A 153 -11.12 -12.79 21.80
N ARG A 154 -10.65 -12.95 23.04
CA ARG A 154 -10.18 -14.25 23.57
C ARG A 154 -11.32 -15.28 23.69
N ALA A 155 -12.54 -14.84 23.99
CA ALA A 155 -13.71 -15.70 24.11
C ALA A 155 -14.28 -16.12 22.74
N CYS A 156 -14.27 -15.23 21.76
CA CYS A 156 -14.88 -15.46 20.46
C CYS A 156 -13.94 -16.13 19.45
N LEU A 157 -12.63 -15.82 19.50
CA LEU A 157 -11.67 -16.20 18.47
C LEU A 157 -10.80 -17.37 18.92
N PRO A 158 -10.53 -18.36 18.04
CA PRO A 158 -9.63 -19.46 18.36
C PRO A 158 -8.23 -18.96 18.70
N ALA A 159 -7.61 -19.57 19.73
CA ALA A 159 -6.26 -19.22 20.14
C ALA A 159 -5.25 -19.41 19.01
N GLY A 160 -4.31 -18.47 18.86
CA GLY A 160 -3.27 -18.52 17.83
C GLY A 160 -3.72 -18.08 16.43
N THR A 161 -5.02 -17.87 16.19
CA THR A 161 -5.53 -17.47 14.86
C THR A 161 -5.57 -15.96 14.64
N TRP A 162 -5.29 -15.18 15.67
CA TRP A 162 -5.37 -13.72 15.61
C TRP A 162 -4.22 -13.04 16.35
N ARG A 163 -3.99 -11.78 16.01
CA ARG A 163 -3.08 -10.86 16.69
C ARG A 163 -3.76 -9.55 16.99
N LEU A 164 -3.29 -8.89 18.05
CA LEU A 164 -3.63 -7.52 18.39
C LEU A 164 -2.58 -6.57 17.81
N LEU A 165 -3.01 -5.58 17.08
CA LEU A 165 -2.24 -4.38 16.73
C LEU A 165 -2.74 -3.22 17.59
N ALA A 166 -1.85 -2.65 18.42
CA ALA A 166 -2.13 -1.44 19.18
C ALA A 166 -1.45 -0.25 18.51
N GLY A 167 -2.24 0.75 18.14
CA GLY A 167 -1.77 1.98 17.51
C GLY A 167 -2.15 3.24 18.32
N LYS A 168 -2.05 4.41 17.68
CA LYS A 168 -2.41 5.71 18.30
C LYS A 168 -3.92 5.83 18.49
N LYS A 169 -4.41 5.39 19.67
CA LYS A 169 -5.84 5.40 20.04
C LYS A 169 -6.69 4.42 19.23
N ILE A 170 -6.11 3.28 18.86
CA ILE A 170 -6.77 2.18 18.17
C ILE A 170 -6.27 0.83 18.72
N LEU A 171 -7.18 -0.14 18.80
CA LEU A 171 -6.88 -1.57 19.00
C LEU A 171 -7.48 -2.32 17.83
N GLU A 172 -6.66 -3.03 17.05
CA GLU A 172 -7.12 -3.81 15.91
C GLU A 172 -6.85 -5.29 16.12
N ILE A 173 -7.89 -6.12 16.00
CA ILE A 173 -7.82 -7.58 15.94
C ILE A 173 -7.76 -7.97 14.47
N ARG A 174 -6.71 -8.70 14.08
CA ARG A 174 -6.50 -9.17 12.70
C ARG A 174 -6.05 -10.63 12.68
N PRO A 175 -6.14 -11.33 11.53
CA PRO A 175 -5.64 -12.70 11.42
C PRO A 175 -4.15 -12.79 11.80
N ALA A 176 -3.76 -13.86 12.46
CA ALA A 176 -2.35 -14.15 12.71
C ALA A 176 -1.61 -14.37 11.38
N GLY A 177 -0.33 -13.96 11.34
CA GLY A 177 0.51 -14.13 10.13
C GLY A 177 0.25 -13.11 9.03
N THR A 178 -0.65 -12.13 9.25
CA THR A 178 -0.85 -11.03 8.31
C THR A 178 -0.03 -9.82 8.75
N ASP A 179 0.89 -9.38 7.89
CA ASP A 179 1.65 -8.15 8.01
C ASP A 179 2.09 -7.66 6.63
N LYS A 180 2.51 -6.40 6.55
CA LYS A 180 2.93 -5.79 5.29
C LYS A 180 4.15 -6.50 4.68
N GLY A 181 5.03 -7.06 5.51
CA GLY A 181 6.22 -7.78 5.06
C GLY A 181 5.89 -9.09 4.34
N GLY A 182 4.99 -9.90 4.91
CA GLY A 182 4.48 -11.12 4.28
C GLY A 182 3.74 -10.85 2.98
N ALA A 183 2.91 -9.78 2.97
CA ALA A 183 2.21 -9.36 1.76
C ALA A 183 3.18 -8.96 0.64
N VAL A 184 4.21 -8.16 0.98
CA VAL A 184 5.28 -7.74 0.06
C VAL A 184 6.06 -8.94 -0.47
N ALA A 185 6.41 -9.91 0.40
CA ALA A 185 7.08 -11.13 -0.04
C ALA A 185 6.26 -11.90 -1.08
N GLY A 186 4.95 -12.02 -0.87
CA GLY A 186 4.04 -12.68 -1.81
C GLY A 186 3.95 -11.95 -3.16
N LEU A 187 3.90 -10.62 -3.16
CA LEU A 187 3.91 -9.82 -4.40
C LEU A 187 5.22 -10.01 -5.18
N LEU A 188 6.36 -9.99 -4.49
CA LEU A 188 7.68 -10.13 -5.10
C LEU A 188 7.95 -11.54 -5.63
N ALA A 189 7.44 -12.57 -4.95
CA ALA A 189 7.50 -13.95 -5.45
C ALA A 189 6.82 -14.11 -6.81
N GLY A 190 5.73 -13.39 -7.06
CA GLY A 190 5.05 -13.35 -8.36
C GLY A 190 5.75 -12.49 -9.44
N TYR A 191 6.89 -11.85 -9.11
CA TYR A 191 7.64 -11.01 -10.06
C TYR A 191 9.16 -11.07 -9.81
N PRO A 192 9.80 -12.22 -9.98
CA PRO A 192 11.20 -12.42 -9.65
C PRO A 192 12.14 -11.53 -10.49
N GLY A 193 13.26 -11.12 -9.89
CA GLY A 193 14.28 -10.29 -10.53
C GLY A 193 13.91 -8.81 -10.71
N ALA A 194 12.78 -8.36 -10.18
CA ALA A 194 12.42 -6.96 -10.18
C ALA A 194 13.13 -6.19 -9.06
N LEU A 195 13.54 -4.95 -9.32
CA LEU A 195 13.98 -4.03 -8.27
C LEU A 195 12.77 -3.63 -7.43
N ALA A 196 12.73 -4.05 -6.18
CA ALA A 196 11.66 -3.66 -5.25
C ALA A 196 12.00 -2.34 -4.56
N LEU A 197 11.10 -1.36 -4.64
CA LEU A 197 11.16 -0.10 -3.89
C LEU A 197 9.92 -0.01 -2.99
N TYR A 198 10.11 -0.03 -1.67
CA TYR A 198 9.03 0.10 -0.70
C TYR A 198 9.10 1.47 -0.01
N PHE A 199 7.99 2.21 -0.03
CA PHE A 199 7.84 3.50 0.67
C PHE A 199 6.81 3.35 1.79
N GLY A 200 7.14 3.82 2.99
CA GLY A 200 6.27 3.73 4.16
C GLY A 200 6.67 4.70 5.26
N ASP A 201 5.75 5.03 6.18
CA ASP A 201 5.96 6.06 7.21
C ASP A 201 5.86 5.53 8.64
N ASP A 202 5.23 4.36 8.86
CA ASP A 202 4.87 3.89 10.20
C ASP A 202 5.69 2.66 10.64
N VAL A 203 5.49 2.26 11.90
CA VAL A 203 6.09 1.06 12.51
C VAL A 203 5.65 -0.21 11.78
N THR A 204 4.44 -0.24 11.25
CA THR A 204 3.91 -1.38 10.47
C THR A 204 4.65 -1.59 9.15
N ASP A 205 5.37 -0.58 8.64
CA ASP A 205 6.18 -0.67 7.43
C ASP A 205 7.56 -1.30 7.67
N GLU A 206 8.00 -1.38 8.93
CA GLU A 206 9.29 -1.97 9.26
C GLU A 206 9.41 -3.44 8.84
N ASP A 207 8.30 -4.20 8.88
CA ASP A 207 8.26 -5.58 8.39
C ASP A 207 8.46 -5.63 6.87
N ALA A 208 7.86 -4.68 6.13
CA ALA A 208 8.06 -4.53 4.70
C ALA A 208 9.48 -4.06 4.35
N PHE A 209 10.05 -3.09 5.10
CA PHE A 209 11.44 -2.66 4.91
C PHE A 209 12.42 -3.81 5.10
N ARG A 210 12.27 -4.62 6.17
CA ARG A 210 13.10 -5.81 6.39
C ARG A 210 12.96 -6.82 5.26
N THR A 211 11.73 -7.02 4.77
CA THR A 211 11.43 -7.96 3.70
C THR A 211 12.08 -7.52 2.39
N VAL A 212 11.87 -6.28 1.93
CA VAL A 212 12.48 -5.82 0.67
C VAL A 212 14.00 -5.83 0.76
N ARG A 213 14.60 -5.42 1.88
CA ARG A 213 16.04 -5.47 2.08
C ARG A 213 16.59 -6.91 1.99
N ARG A 214 15.94 -7.88 2.61
CA ARG A 214 16.33 -9.30 2.54
C ARG A 214 16.27 -9.84 1.11
N LEU A 215 15.36 -9.32 0.29
CA LEU A 215 15.18 -9.70 -1.11
C LEU A 215 15.97 -8.84 -2.10
N GLY A 216 16.93 -8.03 -1.61
CA GLY A 216 17.79 -7.18 -2.45
C GLY A 216 17.15 -5.88 -2.93
N GLY A 217 15.96 -5.55 -2.42
CA GLY A 217 15.26 -4.30 -2.70
C GLY A 217 15.65 -3.17 -1.74
N ILE A 218 14.93 -2.07 -1.81
CA ILE A 218 15.21 -0.83 -1.11
C ILE A 218 13.98 -0.34 -0.37
N GLY A 219 14.12 -0.07 0.94
CA GLY A 219 13.13 0.61 1.76
C GLY A 219 13.40 2.11 1.83
N VAL A 220 12.36 2.90 1.76
CA VAL A 220 12.38 4.38 1.87
C VAL A 220 11.41 4.80 2.98
N LEU A 221 11.94 5.27 4.09
CA LEU A 221 11.14 5.84 5.18
C LEU A 221 10.62 7.22 4.79
N VAL A 222 9.32 7.45 4.96
CA VAL A 222 8.70 8.77 4.81
C VAL A 222 8.52 9.39 6.19
N SER A 223 9.38 10.35 6.54
CA SER A 223 9.35 10.97 7.87
C SER A 223 10.15 12.26 7.87
N PRO A 224 9.64 13.36 8.46
CA PRO A 224 10.41 14.60 8.60
C PRO A 224 11.60 14.44 9.56
N VAL A 225 11.58 13.45 10.44
CA VAL A 225 12.64 13.18 11.43
C VAL A 225 13.28 11.82 11.23
N ALA A 226 14.57 11.73 11.47
CA ALA A 226 15.28 10.46 11.49
C ALA A 226 14.86 9.64 12.71
N ARG A 227 14.65 8.34 12.52
CA ARG A 227 14.36 7.36 13.58
C ARG A 227 14.99 6.01 13.24
N PRO A 228 15.18 5.12 14.23
CA PRO A 228 15.61 3.75 13.94
C PRO A 228 14.66 3.08 12.95
N THR A 229 15.21 2.55 11.85
CA THR A 229 14.44 1.93 10.77
C THR A 229 15.27 0.91 10.00
N ALA A 230 14.62 -0.06 9.38
CA ALA A 230 15.22 -0.96 8.42
C ALA A 230 15.28 -0.39 7.00
N ALA A 231 14.68 0.78 6.74
CA ALA A 231 14.78 1.51 5.47
C ALA A 231 16.21 2.00 5.23
N SER A 232 16.61 2.07 3.96
CA SER A 232 17.95 2.52 3.53
C SER A 232 17.99 4.00 3.15
N TYR A 233 16.83 4.57 2.83
CA TYR A 233 16.70 5.98 2.44
C TYR A 233 15.55 6.62 3.21
N ARG A 234 15.50 7.96 3.21
CA ARG A 234 14.43 8.74 3.82
C ARG A 234 14.00 9.90 2.92
N LEU A 235 12.70 10.11 2.87
CA LEU A 235 12.03 11.30 2.34
C LEU A 235 11.27 11.99 3.46
N ASP A 236 11.13 13.31 3.38
CA ASP A 236 10.61 14.08 4.51
C ASP A 236 9.08 14.00 4.66
N ASN A 237 8.36 13.81 3.54
CA ASN A 237 6.89 13.86 3.53
C ASN A 237 6.31 13.26 2.23
N PRO A 238 4.97 13.08 2.14
CA PRO A 238 4.29 12.56 0.95
C PRO A 238 4.56 13.34 -0.34
N SER A 239 4.69 14.66 -0.30
CA SER A 239 4.98 15.45 -1.50
C SER A 239 6.33 15.08 -2.10
N ARG A 240 7.35 14.82 -1.26
CA ARG A 240 8.64 14.33 -1.73
C ARG A 240 8.59 12.93 -2.34
N VAL A 241 7.66 12.08 -1.89
CA VAL A 241 7.40 10.78 -2.53
C VAL A 241 6.82 11.00 -3.93
N GLN A 242 5.80 11.86 -4.06
CA GLN A 242 5.18 12.16 -5.34
C GLN A 242 6.17 12.80 -6.33
N GLU A 243 7.01 13.74 -5.86
CA GLU A 243 8.10 14.34 -6.66
C GLU A 243 9.08 13.27 -7.17
N PHE A 244 9.53 12.37 -6.28
CA PHE A 244 10.43 11.26 -6.67
C PHE A 244 9.80 10.36 -7.74
N LEU A 245 8.54 9.98 -7.56
CA LEU A 245 7.81 9.13 -8.50
C LEU A 245 7.60 9.82 -9.87
N ALA A 246 7.28 11.11 -9.87
CA ALA A 246 7.12 11.90 -11.08
C ALA A 246 8.45 12.05 -11.84
N GLU A 247 9.53 12.32 -11.13
CA GLU A 247 10.87 12.44 -11.72
C GLU A 247 11.35 11.11 -12.30
N MET A 248 11.14 9.99 -11.58
CA MET A 248 11.44 8.65 -12.08
C MET A 248 10.70 8.37 -13.40
N LEU A 249 9.41 8.69 -13.45
CA LEU A 249 8.58 8.50 -14.64
C LEU A 249 9.10 9.35 -15.83
N THR A 250 9.44 10.62 -15.58
CA THR A 250 9.94 11.56 -16.59
C THR A 250 11.27 11.10 -17.17
N ARG A 251 12.24 10.73 -16.33
CA ARG A 251 13.56 10.26 -16.78
C ARG A 251 13.47 8.96 -17.57
N ARG A 252 12.61 8.04 -17.16
CA ARG A 252 12.40 6.78 -17.91
C ARG A 252 11.76 7.00 -19.27
N ALA A 253 10.80 7.92 -19.39
CA ALA A 253 10.21 8.29 -20.68
C ALA A 253 11.26 8.87 -21.65
N GLY A 254 12.19 9.68 -21.14
CA GLY A 254 13.31 10.22 -21.93
C GLY A 254 14.28 9.15 -22.43
N MET A 255 14.49 8.06 -21.68
CA MET A 255 15.35 6.96 -22.13
C MET A 255 14.70 6.07 -23.20
N GLY A 256 13.34 6.00 -23.23
CA GLY A 256 12.59 5.23 -24.23
C GLY A 256 12.45 5.92 -25.59
N GLY A 257 12.66 7.25 -25.66
CA GLY A 257 12.51 8.06 -26.86
C GLY A 257 13.72 8.05 -27.81
N GLY A 258 14.88 7.55 -27.40
CA GLY A 258 16.12 7.57 -28.17
C GLY A 258 16.25 6.51 -29.28
N GLY A 259 15.23 5.68 -29.51
CA GLY A 259 15.31 4.52 -30.42
C GLY A 259 14.44 4.57 -31.68
N ARG A 260 13.73 5.66 -31.95
CA ARG A 260 13.03 5.84 -33.23
C ARG A 260 13.74 6.88 -34.10
N SER A 261 14.86 6.46 -34.67
CA SER A 261 15.41 7.14 -35.87
C SER A 261 14.41 7.00 -37.01
N LEU A 262 13.95 8.13 -37.49
CA LEU A 262 13.18 8.25 -38.72
C LEU A 262 14.01 7.70 -39.88
N LEU A 263 13.71 6.47 -40.31
CA LEU A 263 14.07 6.02 -41.62
C LEU A 263 13.20 6.82 -42.61
N THR A 264 13.73 7.93 -43.10
CA THR A 264 13.26 8.62 -44.28
C THR A 264 13.39 7.66 -45.45
N CYS A 265 12.27 7.15 -45.93
CA CYS A 265 12.19 6.55 -47.26
C CYS A 265 12.35 7.66 -48.29
N GLU A 266 13.54 7.84 -48.80
CA GLU A 266 13.76 8.57 -50.07
C GLU A 266 13.14 7.74 -51.20
N HIS A 267 12.01 8.20 -51.68
CA HIS A 267 11.40 7.73 -52.94
C HIS A 267 12.18 8.33 -54.10
N LYS A 268 13.10 7.55 -54.66
CA LYS A 268 13.82 7.86 -55.89
C LYS A 268 12.85 7.76 -57.08
N ALA A 269 12.35 8.89 -57.52
CA ALA A 269 11.64 8.99 -58.80
C ALA A 269 12.62 8.69 -59.93
N ARG A 270 12.47 7.55 -60.60
CA ARG A 270 13.08 7.31 -61.92
C ARG A 270 12.13 7.86 -62.97
N GLY A 271 12.57 8.91 -63.59
CA GLY A 271 12.01 9.31 -64.87
C GLY A 271 12.41 8.29 -65.95
N ASP A 272 11.44 7.93 -66.73
CA ASP A 272 11.69 7.27 -68.00
C ASP A 272 10.98 8.08 -69.07
N GLY A 273 11.80 8.77 -69.85
CA GLY A 273 11.41 9.32 -71.14
C GLY A 273 11.66 8.26 -72.20
N GLY A 274 10.70 8.08 -73.09
CA GLY A 274 10.83 7.17 -74.22
C GLY A 274 9.74 7.46 -75.27
N THR A 275 10.08 8.27 -76.13
CA THR A 275 9.66 8.41 -77.55
C THR A 275 9.10 7.11 -78.15
N GLY A 276 8.05 7.28 -78.91
CA GLY A 276 7.52 6.37 -79.93
C GLY A 276 6.08 6.70 -80.29
#